data_19fc5afee098617328161dacac5bce9f
#
_entry.id   19fc5afee098617328161dacac5bce9f
#
_cell.length_a   1.000
_cell.length_b   1.000
_cell.length_c   1.000
_cell.angle_alpha   90.00
_cell.angle_beta   90.00
_cell.angle_gamma   90.00
#
_symmetry.space_group_name_H-M   'P 1'
#
loop_
_entity.id
_entity.type
_entity.pdbx_description
1 polymer ?
#
loop_
_entity_poly.entity_id
_entity_poly.type
_entity_poly.pdbx_seq_one_letter_code
_entity_poly.pdbx_strand_id
1 'polypeptide(L)'
;MFHHHAALGLPRLEQRNLATGRVYAVVGTDLVYPSITRVLGAKPKPHLAAWRKRVGDDEAKRISQAASGRGTKLHSLAERYLGNEDLDTVEPHVMELWRYLRPWLDAHITGVYAQEVDLYSDKLMVAGRTDLVADIDGVPSIVDFKQANKPKKASYIQDYYLQGTFYALALYERTGMKCKQVLFPITSPEGTQVFVTKPAEHYDELLARIEEFYASYAEAVV
;
A
#
# COMPACT_ATOMS: atom_id res chain seq x y z
N MET A 1 0.38 22.70 -8.97
CA MET A 1 -0.89 22.46 -8.26
C MET A 1 -1.58 21.28 -8.97
N PHE A 2 -1.93 20.22 -8.24
CA PHE A 2 -2.56 19.03 -8.80
C PHE A 2 -4.06 19.27 -8.97
N HIS A 3 -4.62 18.74 -10.07
CA HIS A 3 -6.05 18.72 -10.30
C HIS A 3 -6.71 17.62 -9.45
N HIS A 4 -7.82 17.94 -8.78
CA HIS A 4 -8.61 16.97 -8.02
C HIS A 4 -9.94 16.71 -8.71
N HIS A 5 -10.24 15.43 -8.95
CA HIS A 5 -11.53 14.98 -9.45
C HIS A 5 -12.62 15.02 -8.36
N ALA A 6 -13.86 14.80 -8.73
CA ALA A 6 -14.95 14.65 -7.77
C ALA A 6 -14.71 13.44 -6.83
N ALA A 7 -15.17 13.56 -5.59
CA ALA A 7 -15.02 12.52 -4.58
C ALA A 7 -15.65 11.18 -5.02
N LEU A 8 -14.98 10.07 -4.74
CA LEU A 8 -15.41 8.72 -5.13
C LEU A 8 -16.60 8.17 -4.32
N GLY A 9 -17.06 8.88 -3.27
CA GLY A 9 -18.19 8.44 -2.44
C GLY A 9 -17.96 7.10 -1.71
N LEU A 10 -16.71 6.79 -1.35
CA LEU A 10 -16.35 5.54 -0.71
C LEU A 10 -16.80 5.49 0.76
N PRO A 11 -17.21 4.31 1.26
CA PRO A 11 -17.55 4.13 2.66
C PRO A 11 -16.31 4.29 3.54
N ARG A 12 -16.52 4.82 4.74
CA ARG A 12 -15.47 4.99 5.73
C ARG A 12 -15.18 3.67 6.44
N LEU A 13 -13.89 3.36 6.64
CA LEU A 13 -13.44 2.24 7.44
C LEU A 13 -12.76 2.73 8.72
N GLU A 14 -12.90 1.94 9.78
CA GLU A 14 -12.18 2.13 11.03
C GLU A 14 -11.10 1.05 11.16
N GLN A 15 -9.84 1.45 11.18
CA GLN A 15 -8.72 0.54 11.39
C GLN A 15 -8.62 0.17 12.87
N ARG A 16 -8.53 -1.13 13.15
CA ARG A 16 -8.32 -1.68 14.50
C ARG A 16 -7.12 -2.64 14.48
N ASN A 17 -6.30 -2.59 15.53
CA ASN A 17 -5.18 -3.50 15.73
C ASN A 17 -5.57 -4.50 16.85
N LEU A 18 -5.85 -5.74 16.46
CA LEU A 18 -6.14 -6.85 17.36
C LEU A 18 -4.86 -7.65 17.63
N ALA A 19 -4.89 -8.54 18.63
CA ALA A 19 -3.80 -9.48 18.89
C ALA A 19 -3.49 -10.37 17.65
N THR A 20 -4.52 -10.66 16.85
CA THR A 20 -4.44 -11.44 15.62
C THR A 20 -3.98 -10.63 14.40
N GLY A 21 -3.77 -9.32 14.54
CA GLY A 21 -3.31 -8.40 13.48
C GLY A 21 -4.35 -7.33 13.11
N ARG A 22 -4.02 -6.55 12.08
CA ARG A 22 -4.85 -5.43 11.63
C ARG A 22 -6.13 -5.89 10.96
N VAL A 23 -7.24 -5.25 11.33
CA VAL A 23 -8.56 -5.39 10.70
C VAL A 23 -9.16 -4.02 10.38
N TYR A 24 -10.18 -3.99 9.55
CA TYR A 24 -10.97 -2.81 9.23
C TYR A 24 -12.45 -3.11 9.46
N ALA A 25 -13.12 -2.26 10.26
CA ALA A 25 -14.57 -2.29 10.45
C ALA A 25 -15.22 -1.32 9.46
N VAL A 26 -16.26 -1.75 8.76
CA VAL A 26 -17.04 -0.89 7.86
C VAL A 26 -18.01 -0.08 8.70
N VAL A 27 -17.84 1.25 8.74
CA VAL A 27 -18.62 2.13 9.60
C VAL A 27 -20.12 2.05 9.24
N GLY A 28 -20.95 1.88 10.27
CA GLY A 28 -22.41 1.73 10.11
C GLY A 28 -22.88 0.31 9.80
N THR A 29 -22.00 -0.68 9.88
CA THR A 29 -22.32 -2.11 9.70
C THR A 29 -21.60 -2.97 10.74
N ASP A 30 -21.90 -4.27 10.79
CA ASP A 30 -21.19 -5.26 11.61
C ASP A 30 -20.02 -5.93 10.85
N LEU A 31 -19.71 -5.48 9.64
CA LEU A 31 -18.68 -6.08 8.80
C LEU A 31 -17.27 -5.70 9.29
N VAL A 32 -16.43 -6.70 9.49
CA VAL A 32 -15.03 -6.55 9.87
C VAL A 32 -14.16 -7.47 9.03
N TYR A 33 -13.19 -6.90 8.32
CA TYR A 33 -12.32 -7.65 7.42
C TYR A 33 -10.84 -7.54 7.83
N PRO A 34 -10.05 -8.62 7.67
CA PRO A 34 -8.60 -8.54 7.84
C PRO A 34 -7.99 -7.59 6.80
N SER A 35 -6.88 -6.93 7.16
CA SER A 35 -6.17 -6.13 6.18
C SER A 35 -5.46 -7.01 5.15
N ILE A 36 -5.39 -6.55 3.89
CA ILE A 36 -4.63 -7.24 2.84
C ILE A 36 -3.17 -7.48 3.26
N THR A 37 -2.55 -6.53 3.96
CA THR A 37 -1.18 -6.69 4.46
C THR A 37 -1.06 -7.80 5.50
N ARG A 38 -2.10 -8.06 6.32
CA ARG A 38 -2.16 -9.20 7.23
C ARG A 38 -2.31 -10.50 6.47
N VAL A 39 -3.20 -10.56 5.49
CA VAL A 39 -3.40 -11.74 4.62
C VAL A 39 -2.08 -12.15 3.94
N LEU A 40 -1.43 -11.19 3.26
CA LEU A 40 -0.17 -11.45 2.57
C LEU A 40 1.00 -11.74 3.53
N GLY A 41 0.95 -11.15 4.72
CA GLY A 41 1.96 -11.36 5.77
C GLY A 41 1.87 -12.71 6.48
N ALA A 42 0.79 -13.46 6.33
CA ALA A 42 0.62 -14.79 6.93
C ALA A 42 1.58 -15.83 6.31
N LYS A 43 1.93 -15.68 5.03
CA LYS A 43 2.90 -16.57 4.37
C LYS A 43 4.30 -16.38 4.95
N PRO A 44 4.96 -17.46 5.38
CA PRO A 44 6.33 -17.39 5.92
C PRO A 44 7.31 -16.75 4.93
N LYS A 45 8.22 -15.92 5.46
CA LYS A 45 9.27 -15.24 4.70
C LYS A 45 10.66 -15.70 5.17
N PRO A 46 11.16 -16.85 4.70
CA PRO A 46 12.40 -17.45 5.20
C PRO A 46 13.60 -16.50 5.14
N HIS A 47 13.69 -15.66 4.10
CA HIS A 47 14.75 -14.68 3.95
C HIS A 47 14.74 -13.61 5.06
N LEU A 48 13.56 -13.20 5.55
CA LEU A 48 13.43 -12.25 6.67
C LEU A 48 13.82 -12.93 7.99
N ALA A 49 13.41 -14.19 8.17
CA ALA A 49 13.82 -14.97 9.33
C ALA A 49 15.34 -15.17 9.38
N ALA A 50 15.96 -15.52 8.25
CA ALA A 50 17.41 -15.64 8.13
C ALA A 50 18.14 -14.31 8.37
N TRP A 51 17.61 -13.20 7.84
CA TRP A 51 18.15 -11.88 8.11
C TRP A 51 18.07 -11.51 9.59
N ARG A 52 16.90 -11.71 10.24
CA ARG A 52 16.70 -11.44 11.67
C ARG A 52 17.67 -12.26 12.53
N LYS A 53 17.83 -13.56 12.21
CA LYS A 53 18.81 -14.43 12.90
C LYS A 53 20.25 -13.92 12.78
N ARG A 54 20.62 -13.34 11.62
CA ARG A 54 21.97 -12.81 11.36
C ARG A 54 22.26 -11.52 12.11
N VAL A 55 21.30 -10.57 12.17
CA VAL A 55 21.53 -9.26 12.78
C VAL A 55 21.14 -9.20 14.26
N GLY A 56 20.37 -10.16 14.76
CA GLY A 56 19.81 -10.17 16.12
C GLY A 56 18.45 -9.46 16.18
N ASP A 57 17.61 -9.88 17.13
CA ASP A 57 16.23 -9.41 17.23
C ASP A 57 16.12 -7.92 17.56
N ASP A 58 16.94 -7.42 18.47
CA ASP A 58 16.92 -6.00 18.87
C ASP A 58 17.33 -5.08 17.71
N GLU A 59 18.39 -5.42 17.01
CA GLU A 59 18.84 -4.65 15.85
C GLU A 59 17.87 -4.75 14.69
N ALA A 60 17.30 -5.92 14.43
CA ALA A 60 16.24 -6.09 13.44
C ALA A 60 15.02 -5.23 13.76
N LYS A 61 14.62 -5.15 15.04
CA LYS A 61 13.52 -4.29 15.51
C LYS A 61 13.87 -2.82 15.31
N ARG A 62 15.07 -2.39 15.71
CA ARG A 62 15.53 -0.99 15.54
C ARG A 62 15.52 -0.58 14.06
N ILE A 63 16.06 -1.40 13.18
CA ILE A 63 16.09 -1.15 11.73
C ILE A 63 14.66 -1.06 11.16
N SER A 64 13.79 -1.99 11.55
CA SER A 64 12.40 -2.02 11.07
C SER A 64 11.60 -0.80 11.53
N GLN A 65 11.74 -0.39 12.79
CA GLN A 65 11.08 0.80 13.33
C GLN A 65 11.58 2.08 12.65
N ALA A 66 12.88 2.23 12.45
CA ALA A 66 13.45 3.37 11.73
C ALA A 66 12.95 3.45 10.28
N ALA A 67 12.89 2.30 9.58
CA ALA A 67 12.35 2.24 8.22
C ALA A 67 10.85 2.60 8.17
N SER A 68 10.05 2.05 9.09
CA SER A 68 8.62 2.35 9.20
C SER A 68 8.39 3.85 9.46
N GLY A 69 9.13 4.45 10.40
CA GLY A 69 9.00 5.88 10.71
C GLY A 69 9.33 6.79 9.52
N ARG A 70 10.41 6.46 8.78
CA ARG A 70 10.73 7.20 7.54
C ARG A 70 9.65 7.04 6.47
N GLY A 71 9.13 5.81 6.31
CA GLY A 71 8.04 5.53 5.38
C GLY A 71 6.80 6.36 5.69
N THR A 72 6.33 6.34 6.93
CA THR A 72 5.15 7.13 7.36
C THR A 72 5.32 8.61 7.08
N LYS A 73 6.49 9.18 7.38
CA LYS A 73 6.75 10.61 7.12
C LYS A 73 6.80 10.93 5.62
N LEU A 74 7.37 10.04 4.79
CA LEU A 74 7.40 10.24 3.34
C LEU A 74 5.98 10.18 2.74
N HIS A 75 5.13 9.25 3.19
CA HIS A 75 3.74 9.15 2.77
C HIS A 75 2.94 10.39 3.16
N SER A 76 3.05 10.85 4.43
CA SER A 76 2.39 12.07 4.89
C SER A 76 2.84 13.31 4.10
N LEU A 77 4.11 13.37 3.72
CA LEU A 77 4.63 14.47 2.90
C LEU A 77 4.06 14.42 1.48
N ALA A 78 3.98 13.22 0.88
CA ALA A 78 3.38 13.03 -0.44
C ALA A 78 1.88 13.37 -0.43
N GLU A 79 1.14 12.93 0.59
CA GLU A 79 -0.27 13.24 0.80
C GLU A 79 -0.53 14.75 0.85
N ARG A 80 0.20 15.47 1.71
CA ARG A 80 0.07 16.93 1.83
C ARG A 80 0.42 17.65 0.53
N TYR A 81 1.48 17.21 -0.14
CA TYR A 81 1.91 17.79 -1.41
C TYR A 81 0.87 17.59 -2.51
N LEU A 82 0.34 16.39 -2.65
CA LEU A 82 -0.73 16.08 -3.59
C LEU A 82 -2.04 16.76 -3.21
N GLY A 83 -2.27 17.02 -1.92
CA GLY A 83 -3.37 17.85 -1.40
C GLY A 83 -3.22 19.35 -1.70
N ASN A 84 -2.13 19.76 -2.37
CA ASN A 84 -1.80 21.15 -2.65
C ASN A 84 -1.60 22.00 -1.38
N GLU A 85 -1.16 21.36 -0.28
CA GLU A 85 -0.80 22.07 0.94
C GLU A 85 0.60 22.69 0.84
N ASP A 86 0.80 23.79 1.53
CA ASP A 86 2.15 24.33 1.73
C ASP A 86 2.97 23.38 2.60
N LEU A 87 4.14 23.03 2.10
CA LEU A 87 5.07 22.19 2.83
C LEU A 87 6.03 23.07 3.62
N ASP A 88 5.79 23.14 4.92
CA ASP A 88 6.69 23.80 5.87
C ASP A 88 8.04 23.08 5.94
N THR A 89 8.62 23.02 7.11
CA THR A 89 9.90 22.35 7.36
C THR A 89 9.80 20.85 7.19
N VAL A 90 10.61 20.27 6.31
CA VAL A 90 10.75 18.80 6.13
C VAL A 90 12.02 18.33 6.84
N GLU A 91 11.91 17.25 7.61
CA GLU A 91 13.07 16.68 8.31
C GLU A 91 14.16 16.23 7.32
N PRO A 92 15.47 16.48 7.60
CA PRO A 92 16.55 16.24 6.65
C PRO A 92 16.58 14.82 6.04
N HIS A 93 16.33 13.80 6.86
CA HIS A 93 16.34 12.40 6.41
C HIS A 93 15.11 11.99 5.56
N VAL A 94 14.02 12.76 5.64
CA VAL A 94 12.85 12.63 4.75
C VAL A 94 13.08 13.44 3.49
N MET A 95 13.69 14.62 3.60
CA MET A 95 14.05 15.47 2.48
C MET A 95 14.97 14.75 1.48
N GLU A 96 15.88 13.91 1.97
CA GLU A 96 16.72 13.09 1.10
C GLU A 96 15.92 12.17 0.18
N LEU A 97 14.87 11.55 0.67
CA LEU A 97 13.97 10.70 -0.11
C LEU A 97 13.00 11.54 -0.96
N TRP A 98 12.50 12.62 -0.38
CA TRP A 98 11.54 13.51 -1.02
C TRP A 98 12.06 14.12 -2.33
N ARG A 99 13.32 14.53 -2.37
CA ARG A 99 13.95 15.08 -3.58
C ARG A 99 13.95 14.10 -4.78
N TYR A 100 13.80 12.79 -4.53
CA TYR A 100 13.68 11.79 -5.57
C TYR A 100 12.22 11.44 -5.89
N LEU A 101 11.32 11.50 -4.91
CA LEU A 101 9.91 11.19 -5.13
C LEU A 101 9.17 12.34 -5.81
N ARG A 102 9.37 13.57 -5.33
CA ARG A 102 8.66 14.75 -5.82
C ARG A 102 8.74 14.96 -7.33
N PRO A 103 9.91 14.89 -8.00
CA PRO A 103 9.98 15.06 -9.46
C PRO A 103 9.13 14.03 -10.23
N TRP A 104 9.01 12.81 -9.71
CA TRP A 104 8.15 11.81 -10.29
C TRP A 104 6.66 12.16 -10.13
N LEU A 105 6.26 12.64 -8.96
CA LEU A 105 4.89 13.12 -8.73
C LEU A 105 4.54 14.24 -9.69
N ASP A 106 5.44 15.25 -9.83
CA ASP A 106 5.24 16.41 -10.70
C ASP A 106 5.14 16.03 -12.18
N ALA A 107 5.88 15.02 -12.61
CA ALA A 107 5.96 14.62 -14.02
C ALA A 107 4.79 13.74 -14.45
N HIS A 108 4.25 12.88 -13.57
CA HIS A 108 3.37 11.79 -13.97
C HIS A 108 1.94 11.90 -13.45
N ILE A 109 1.70 12.61 -12.32
CA ILE A 109 0.34 12.73 -11.77
C ILE A 109 -0.40 13.86 -12.50
N THR A 110 -1.42 13.49 -13.28
CA THR A 110 -2.21 14.43 -14.08
C THR A 110 -3.57 14.74 -13.45
N GLY A 111 -4.05 13.91 -12.52
CA GLY A 111 -5.27 14.13 -11.76
C GLY A 111 -5.37 13.22 -10.54
N VAL A 112 -5.90 13.71 -9.43
CA VAL A 112 -6.05 12.99 -8.17
C VAL A 112 -7.54 12.69 -7.94
N TYR A 113 -7.91 11.43 -7.79
CA TYR A 113 -9.28 11.02 -7.44
C TYR A 113 -9.45 10.96 -5.92
N ALA A 114 -8.52 10.34 -5.22
CA ALA A 114 -8.55 10.24 -3.76
C ALA A 114 -7.18 9.84 -3.19
N GLN A 115 -6.92 10.22 -1.94
CA GLN A 115 -5.71 9.90 -1.18
C GLN A 115 -6.09 9.15 0.09
N GLU A 116 -5.20 8.31 0.63
CA GLU A 116 -5.41 7.50 1.85
C GLU A 116 -6.76 6.76 1.80
N VAL A 117 -6.97 6.04 0.70
CA VAL A 117 -8.28 5.49 0.31
C VAL A 117 -8.56 4.19 1.03
N ASP A 118 -9.57 4.21 1.88
CA ASP A 118 -10.11 2.99 2.50
C ASP A 118 -10.89 2.16 1.49
N LEU A 119 -10.51 0.91 1.30
CA LEU A 119 -11.11 -0.02 0.35
C LEU A 119 -11.40 -1.37 1.00
N TYR A 120 -12.52 -1.97 0.64
CA TYR A 120 -12.85 -3.34 1.03
C TYR A 120 -13.60 -4.06 -0.09
N SER A 121 -13.53 -5.37 -0.06
CA SER A 121 -14.26 -6.27 -0.96
C SER A 121 -15.07 -7.26 -0.12
N ASP A 122 -16.38 -7.28 -0.32
CA ASP A 122 -17.27 -8.28 0.28
C ASP A 122 -17.01 -9.66 -0.32
N LYS A 123 -16.66 -9.71 -1.61
CA LYS A 123 -16.38 -10.95 -2.33
C LYS A 123 -15.11 -11.63 -1.83
N LEU A 124 -14.08 -10.84 -1.55
CA LEU A 124 -12.78 -11.32 -1.08
C LEU A 124 -12.69 -11.35 0.46
N MET A 125 -13.64 -10.71 1.15
CA MET A 125 -13.69 -10.56 2.60
C MET A 125 -12.39 -9.94 3.18
N VAL A 126 -11.80 -8.98 2.47
CA VAL A 126 -10.54 -8.33 2.79
C VAL A 126 -10.71 -6.82 2.68
N ALA A 127 -9.96 -6.08 3.49
CA ALA A 127 -9.93 -4.62 3.44
C ALA A 127 -8.50 -4.07 3.46
N GLY A 128 -8.34 -2.78 3.20
CA GLY A 128 -7.06 -2.11 3.29
C GLY A 128 -7.15 -0.65 2.93
N ARG A 129 -6.00 0.02 2.93
CA ARG A 129 -5.87 1.42 2.53
C ARG A 129 -4.76 1.53 1.50
N THR A 130 -5.06 2.16 0.37
CA THR A 130 -4.07 2.54 -0.64
C THR A 130 -3.74 4.02 -0.52
N ASP A 131 -2.51 4.39 -0.85
CA ASP A 131 -2.05 5.76 -0.67
C ASP A 131 -2.73 6.72 -1.65
N LEU A 132 -2.97 6.28 -2.91
CA LEU A 132 -3.45 7.19 -3.95
C LEU A 132 -4.23 6.45 -5.05
N VAL A 133 -5.33 7.06 -5.49
CA VAL A 133 -6.02 6.78 -6.75
C VAL A 133 -5.87 8.02 -7.62
N ALA A 134 -5.21 7.89 -8.77
CA ALA A 134 -4.87 9.03 -9.61
C ALA A 134 -4.80 8.65 -11.10
N ASP A 135 -4.86 9.67 -11.97
CA ASP A 135 -4.43 9.53 -13.35
C ASP A 135 -2.92 9.68 -13.43
N ILE A 136 -2.26 8.62 -13.87
CA ILE A 136 -0.82 8.59 -14.14
C ILE A 136 -0.65 8.62 -15.66
N ASP A 137 -0.10 9.71 -16.18
CA ASP A 137 0.01 9.97 -17.61
C ASP A 137 -1.35 9.80 -18.34
N GLY A 138 -2.43 10.27 -17.69
CA GLY A 138 -3.80 10.17 -18.20
C GLY A 138 -4.46 8.79 -18.05
N VAL A 139 -3.84 7.84 -17.34
CA VAL A 139 -4.39 6.49 -17.11
C VAL A 139 -4.83 6.34 -15.66
N PRO A 140 -6.12 6.02 -15.37
CA PRO A 140 -6.60 5.75 -14.02
C PRO A 140 -5.83 4.59 -13.38
N SER A 141 -5.23 4.85 -12.22
CA SER A 141 -4.24 3.98 -11.58
C SER A 141 -4.41 3.92 -10.07
N ILE A 142 -4.02 2.79 -9.49
CA ILE A 142 -3.69 2.67 -8.07
C ILE A 142 -2.19 2.98 -7.92
N VAL A 143 -1.85 3.80 -6.95
CA VAL A 143 -0.46 4.08 -6.58
C VAL A 143 -0.27 3.81 -5.09
N ASP A 144 0.78 3.08 -4.77
CA ASP A 144 1.12 2.75 -3.40
C ASP A 144 2.62 3.03 -3.17
N PHE A 145 2.92 4.10 -2.46
CA PHE A 145 4.29 4.56 -2.23
C PHE A 145 5.04 3.59 -1.31
N LYS A 146 6.30 3.37 -1.60
CA LYS A 146 7.15 2.53 -0.77
C LYS A 146 8.49 3.21 -0.51
N GLN A 147 9.05 2.95 0.67
CA GLN A 147 10.40 3.35 1.01
C GLN A 147 11.28 2.11 1.17
N ALA A 148 12.51 2.19 0.69
CA ALA A 148 13.51 1.14 0.85
C ALA A 148 14.88 1.75 1.20
N ASN A 149 15.74 0.95 1.86
CA ASN A 149 17.11 1.37 2.14
C ASN A 149 18.03 1.21 0.93
N LYS A 150 17.63 0.43 -0.07
CA LYS A 150 18.36 0.14 -1.31
C LYS A 150 17.37 -0.14 -2.43
N PRO A 151 17.76 0.01 -3.70
CA PRO A 151 16.96 -0.39 -4.84
C PRO A 151 16.47 -1.83 -4.74
N LYS A 152 15.25 -2.08 -5.23
CA LYS A 152 14.58 -3.38 -5.20
C LYS A 152 14.67 -4.09 -6.54
N LYS A 153 14.63 -5.42 -6.50
CA LYS A 153 14.39 -6.25 -7.70
C LYS A 153 12.90 -6.62 -7.75
N ALA A 154 12.34 -6.73 -8.94
CA ALA A 154 10.94 -7.10 -9.14
C ALA A 154 10.55 -8.40 -8.42
N SER A 155 11.48 -9.37 -8.38
CA SER A 155 11.26 -10.66 -7.66
C SER A 155 11.09 -10.54 -6.14
N TYR A 156 11.38 -9.39 -5.54
CA TYR A 156 11.25 -9.16 -4.10
C TYR A 156 10.01 -8.38 -3.70
N ILE A 157 9.18 -7.97 -4.67
CA ILE A 157 8.00 -7.13 -4.43
C ILE A 157 6.69 -7.81 -4.83
N GLN A 158 6.67 -9.15 -4.91
CA GLN A 158 5.47 -9.90 -5.28
C GLN A 158 4.27 -9.55 -4.39
N ASP A 159 4.48 -9.45 -3.08
CA ASP A 159 3.41 -9.05 -2.16
C ASP A 159 2.87 -7.62 -2.45
N TYR A 160 3.67 -6.72 -3.01
CA TYR A 160 3.18 -5.40 -3.43
C TYR A 160 2.25 -5.53 -4.64
N TYR A 161 2.61 -6.35 -5.63
CA TYR A 161 1.75 -6.61 -6.79
C TYR A 161 0.39 -7.18 -6.36
N LEU A 162 0.37 -8.14 -5.43
CA LEU A 162 -0.86 -8.70 -4.87
C LEU A 162 -1.65 -7.64 -4.09
N GLN A 163 -0.99 -6.83 -3.28
CA GLN A 163 -1.61 -5.74 -2.53
C GLN A 163 -2.30 -4.73 -3.45
N GLY A 164 -1.61 -4.26 -4.48
CA GLY A 164 -2.17 -3.32 -5.43
C GLY A 164 -3.27 -3.90 -6.30
N THR A 165 -3.16 -5.19 -6.66
CA THR A 165 -4.23 -5.92 -7.35
C THR A 165 -5.50 -5.95 -6.52
N PHE A 166 -5.39 -6.26 -5.22
CA PHE A 166 -6.51 -6.18 -4.29
C PHE A 166 -7.16 -4.79 -4.30
N TYR A 167 -6.36 -3.72 -4.21
CA TYR A 167 -6.90 -2.35 -4.21
C TYR A 167 -7.65 -2.01 -5.50
N ALA A 168 -7.13 -2.41 -6.65
CA ALA A 168 -7.82 -2.19 -7.93
C ALA A 168 -9.16 -2.94 -8.02
N LEU A 169 -9.22 -4.18 -7.52
CA LEU A 169 -10.44 -4.98 -7.48
C LEU A 169 -11.47 -4.41 -6.50
N ALA A 170 -11.04 -4.05 -5.29
CA ALA A 170 -11.90 -3.46 -4.27
C ALA A 170 -12.45 -2.09 -4.71
N LEU A 171 -11.63 -1.25 -5.34
CA LEU A 171 -12.07 0.02 -5.91
C LEU A 171 -13.14 -0.21 -7.00
N TYR A 172 -12.90 -1.15 -7.92
CA TYR A 172 -13.88 -1.49 -8.95
C TYR A 172 -15.19 -2.00 -8.35
N GLU A 173 -15.13 -2.85 -7.34
CA GLU A 173 -16.31 -3.38 -6.65
C GLU A 173 -17.15 -2.27 -6.00
N ARG A 174 -16.50 -1.26 -5.42
CA ARG A 174 -17.18 -0.17 -4.70
C ARG A 174 -17.67 0.97 -5.59
N THR A 175 -16.98 1.25 -6.69
CA THR A 175 -17.22 2.45 -7.50
C THR A 175 -17.51 2.18 -8.98
N GLY A 176 -17.24 0.98 -9.48
CA GLY A 176 -17.24 0.67 -10.91
C GLY A 176 -16.02 1.23 -11.67
N MET A 177 -15.11 1.97 -10.99
CA MET A 177 -13.93 2.56 -11.61
C MET A 177 -12.87 1.50 -11.90
N LYS A 178 -12.44 1.40 -13.16
CA LYS A 178 -11.41 0.47 -13.61
C LYS A 178 -10.03 1.12 -13.61
N CYS A 179 -9.18 0.73 -12.68
CA CYS A 179 -7.74 1.01 -12.77
C CYS A 179 -7.05 -0.05 -13.62
N LYS A 180 -6.45 0.38 -14.74
CA LYS A 180 -5.79 -0.53 -15.70
C LYS A 180 -4.39 -0.93 -15.28
N GLN A 181 -3.79 -0.17 -14.37
CA GLN A 181 -2.44 -0.38 -13.87
C GLN A 181 -2.34 -0.04 -12.38
N VAL A 182 -1.34 -0.63 -11.75
CA VAL A 182 -0.93 -0.35 -10.38
C VAL A 182 0.54 0.03 -10.40
N LEU A 183 0.89 1.08 -9.70
CA LEU A 183 2.26 1.59 -9.64
C LEU A 183 2.79 1.57 -8.21
N PHE A 184 4.06 1.20 -8.09
CA PHE A 184 4.81 1.22 -6.84
C PHE A 184 6.06 2.10 -7.01
N PRO A 185 5.97 3.41 -6.76
CA PRO A 185 7.15 4.25 -6.64
C PRO A 185 7.89 3.87 -5.34
N ILE A 186 9.04 3.20 -5.49
CA ILE A 186 9.88 2.76 -4.38
C ILE A 186 11.07 3.69 -4.27
N THR A 187 11.05 4.53 -3.24
CA THR A 187 12.10 5.53 -3.05
C THR A 187 13.17 5.04 -2.07
N SER A 188 14.41 5.21 -2.46
CA SER A 188 15.61 4.89 -1.67
C SER A 188 16.59 6.07 -1.72
N PRO A 189 17.68 6.07 -0.92
CA PRO A 189 18.75 7.07 -1.05
C PRO A 189 19.44 7.11 -2.42
N GLU A 190 19.25 6.10 -3.25
CA GLU A 190 19.80 6.00 -4.61
C GLU A 190 18.84 6.50 -5.70
N GLY A 191 17.59 6.84 -5.33
CA GLY A 191 16.58 7.33 -6.27
C GLY A 191 15.21 6.67 -6.10
N THR A 192 14.27 7.00 -7.00
CA THR A 192 12.95 6.38 -7.07
C THR A 192 12.88 5.41 -8.25
N GLN A 193 12.61 4.14 -7.95
CA GLN A 193 12.28 3.11 -8.94
C GLN A 193 10.76 2.99 -9.02
N VAL A 194 10.20 2.95 -10.22
CA VAL A 194 8.77 2.75 -10.39
C VAL A 194 8.50 1.38 -11.00
N PHE A 195 7.77 0.55 -10.27
CA PHE A 195 7.31 -0.74 -10.76
C PHE A 195 5.85 -0.62 -11.15
N VAL A 196 5.53 -1.09 -12.35
CA VAL A 196 4.19 -1.03 -12.91
C VAL A 196 3.72 -2.44 -13.21
N THR A 197 2.46 -2.73 -12.90
CA THR A 197 1.83 -4.02 -13.23
C THR A 197 0.35 -3.84 -13.56
N LYS A 198 -0.24 -4.86 -14.18
CA LYS A 198 -1.68 -4.92 -14.43
C LYS A 198 -2.34 -5.82 -13.39
N PRO A 199 -3.48 -5.42 -12.78
CA PRO A 199 -4.17 -6.26 -11.80
C PRO A 199 -4.47 -7.68 -12.29
N ALA A 200 -4.78 -7.84 -13.59
CA ALA A 200 -5.11 -9.14 -14.17
C ALA A 200 -3.94 -10.15 -14.14
N GLU A 201 -2.69 -9.67 -14.07
CA GLU A 201 -1.50 -10.54 -14.07
C GLU A 201 -1.31 -11.27 -12.73
N HIS A 202 -1.95 -10.80 -11.66
CA HIS A 202 -1.76 -11.30 -10.29
C HIS A 202 -3.06 -11.78 -9.64
N TYR A 203 -4.16 -11.83 -10.40
CA TYR A 203 -5.48 -12.15 -9.86
C TYR A 203 -5.54 -13.54 -9.22
N ASP A 204 -5.11 -14.57 -9.96
CA ASP A 204 -5.18 -15.97 -9.49
C ASP A 204 -4.29 -16.19 -8.25
N GLU A 205 -3.09 -15.61 -8.23
CA GLU A 205 -2.20 -15.70 -7.08
C GLU A 205 -2.80 -14.96 -5.86
N LEU A 206 -3.43 -13.81 -6.07
CA LEU A 206 -4.11 -13.10 -4.98
C LEU A 206 -5.22 -13.96 -4.37
N LEU A 207 -6.07 -14.59 -5.21
CA LEU A 207 -7.14 -15.48 -4.73
C LEU A 207 -6.55 -16.63 -3.92
N ALA A 208 -5.56 -17.32 -4.45
CA ALA A 208 -4.90 -18.43 -3.74
C ALA A 208 -4.35 -18.00 -2.38
N ARG A 209 -3.75 -16.79 -2.28
CA ARG A 209 -3.23 -16.27 -1.01
C ARG A 209 -4.32 -15.93 0.00
N ILE A 210 -5.47 -15.47 -0.47
CA ILE A 210 -6.63 -15.19 0.40
C ILE A 210 -7.24 -16.52 0.88
N GLU A 211 -7.38 -17.50 0.00
CA GLU A 211 -7.88 -18.84 0.34
C GLU A 211 -6.98 -19.55 1.37
N GLU A 212 -5.65 -19.55 1.15
CA GLU A 212 -4.66 -20.08 2.10
C GLU A 212 -4.79 -19.40 3.48
N PHE A 213 -4.98 -18.08 3.51
CA PHE A 213 -5.15 -17.35 4.76
C PHE A 213 -6.41 -17.82 5.51
N TYR A 214 -7.56 -17.92 4.85
CA TYR A 214 -8.79 -18.32 5.49
C TYR A 214 -8.81 -19.80 5.88
N ALA A 215 -8.19 -20.68 5.09
CA ALA A 215 -8.03 -22.08 5.45
C ALA A 215 -7.23 -22.25 6.76
N SER A 216 -6.11 -21.52 6.89
CA SER A 216 -5.31 -21.53 8.13
C SER A 216 -6.04 -20.96 9.35
N TYR A 217 -7.03 -20.09 9.14
CA TYR A 217 -7.88 -19.55 10.20
C TYR A 217 -8.92 -20.57 10.69
N ALA A 218 -9.50 -21.32 9.78
CA ALA A 218 -10.48 -22.36 10.12
C ALA A 218 -9.85 -23.49 10.95
N GLU A 219 -8.60 -23.86 10.64
CA GLU A 219 -7.85 -24.89 11.39
C GLU A 219 -7.45 -24.42 12.81
N ALA A 220 -7.27 -23.12 13.02
CA ALA A 220 -6.87 -22.58 14.34
C ALA A 220 -8.05 -22.40 15.33
N VAL A 221 -9.29 -22.58 14.86
CA VAL A 221 -10.53 -22.42 15.67
C VAL A 221 -11.13 -23.77 16.07
N VAL A 222 -10.60 -24.89 15.53
CA VAL A 222 -10.95 -26.27 15.90
C VAL A 222 -9.97 -26.81 16.94
#